data_a8e47901ade2c03058b5154240600010
#
_entry.id   a8e47901ade2c03058b5154240600010
#
_cell.length_a   1.000
_cell.length_b   1.000
_cell.length_c   1.000
_cell.angle_alpha   90.00
_cell.angle_beta   90.00
_cell.angle_gamma   90.00
#
_symmetry.space_group_name_H-M   'P 1'
#
loop_
_entity.id
_entity.type
_entity.pdbx_description
1 polymer ?
#
loop_
_entity_poly.entity_id
_entity_poly.type
_entity_poly.pdbx_seq_one_letter_code
_entity_poly.pdbx_strand_id
1 'polypeptide(L)'
;MSLAAGSGPAAGLGPAAGHAGLSAPPPASRWLVACDLDRTLIYSRRAAGPLPLQELVTAEHLDGAPASFLTVRAHRLLRDLASTATFVPVTTRTLAQYRRVDLGVPVRYAIAANGGHLLVDGHPDGGWARAVRVRLRQAGLGLTDVARRAEALADSAWARTVRTADDLFVYVVAHDRDRIPDLAELAAWLGEGGWTMSVQGRKVYLVPAMLTKSAALAEVRRRCGHPPVAAAGDSLLDREMLDAADAAVRPAHGELEEQGWVGPRVQVVPESGATGGEAVLARLLDIVAAPPRTTAAAFARWTARM
;
A
#
# COMPACT_ATOMS: atom_id res chain seq x y z
N MET A 1 -43.58 -56.85 0.36
CA MET A 1 -42.74 -56.79 -0.84
C MET A 1 -41.80 -55.61 -0.72
N SER A 2 -40.56 -55.95 -0.51
CA SER A 2 -39.42 -55.06 -0.28
C SER A 2 -38.99 -54.41 -1.60
N LEU A 3 -38.63 -53.09 -1.57
CA LEU A 3 -37.77 -52.50 -2.59
C LEU A 3 -36.79 -51.56 -1.93
N ALA A 4 -35.54 -51.84 -2.25
CA ALA A 4 -34.32 -51.33 -1.69
C ALA A 4 -34.04 -49.88 -2.05
N ALA A 5 -33.45 -49.15 -1.10
CA ALA A 5 -32.85 -47.85 -1.25
C ALA A 5 -31.46 -48.00 -1.93
N GLY A 6 -31.28 -47.34 -3.07
CA GLY A 6 -30.00 -47.20 -3.73
C GLY A 6 -29.28 -45.92 -3.24
N SER A 7 -28.21 -46.13 -2.47
CA SER A 7 -27.26 -45.07 -2.08
C SER A 7 -26.26 -44.83 -3.21
N GLY A 8 -26.30 -43.65 -3.84
CA GLY A 8 -25.25 -43.15 -4.76
C GLY A 8 -24.06 -42.62 -3.97
N PRO A 9 -22.83 -42.72 -4.49
CA PRO A 9 -21.64 -42.28 -3.77
C PRO A 9 -21.50 -40.76 -3.74
N ALA A 10 -21.17 -40.23 -2.58
CA ALA A 10 -20.77 -38.84 -2.36
C ALA A 10 -19.49 -38.52 -3.15
N ALA A 11 -19.56 -37.51 -3.98
CA ALA A 11 -18.38 -36.94 -4.65
C ALA A 11 -17.44 -36.35 -3.61
N GLY A 12 -16.27 -36.96 -3.47
CA GLY A 12 -15.22 -36.48 -2.60
C GLY A 12 -14.68 -35.12 -3.08
N LEU A 13 -14.72 -34.14 -2.20
CA LEU A 13 -13.97 -32.91 -2.34
C LEU A 13 -12.48 -33.26 -2.32
N GLY A 14 -11.80 -33.06 -3.44
CA GLY A 14 -10.35 -33.23 -3.55
C GLY A 14 -9.62 -32.27 -2.60
N PRO A 15 -8.44 -32.64 -2.10
CA PRO A 15 -7.69 -31.82 -1.18
C PRO A 15 -7.26 -30.51 -1.86
N ALA A 16 -7.48 -29.39 -1.16
CA ALA A 16 -6.95 -28.08 -1.51
C ALA A 16 -5.47 -28.17 -1.84
N ALA A 17 -5.08 -27.53 -2.93
CA ALA A 17 -3.70 -27.47 -3.41
C ALA A 17 -2.76 -27.08 -2.26
N GLY A 18 -1.84 -27.98 -1.94
CA GLY A 18 -0.88 -27.83 -0.88
C GLY A 18 -0.01 -26.59 -1.11
N HIS A 19 0.10 -25.77 -0.09
CA HIS A 19 1.09 -24.71 -0.02
C HIS A 19 2.47 -25.37 -0.19
N ALA A 20 3.14 -25.01 -1.28
CA ALA A 20 4.50 -25.42 -1.54
C ALA A 20 5.37 -25.06 -0.34
N GLY A 21 6.23 -26.02 0.03
CA GLY A 21 7.03 -26.01 1.25
C GLY A 21 7.75 -24.70 1.52
N LEU A 22 7.78 -24.33 2.78
CA LEU A 22 8.55 -23.22 3.35
C LEU A 22 10.02 -23.39 2.91
N SER A 23 10.40 -22.69 1.84
CA SER A 23 11.81 -22.49 1.53
C SER A 23 12.45 -21.72 2.68
N ALA A 24 13.70 -22.12 3.03
CA ALA A 24 14.49 -21.45 4.05
C ALA A 24 14.44 -19.92 3.84
N PRO A 25 14.42 -19.11 4.94
CA PRO A 25 14.41 -17.67 4.80
C PRO A 25 15.59 -17.25 3.91
N PRO A 26 15.37 -16.36 2.94
CA PRO A 26 16.45 -15.87 2.09
C PRO A 26 17.55 -15.33 3.00
N PRO A 27 18.84 -15.44 2.60
CA PRO A 27 19.95 -14.88 3.36
C PRO A 27 19.62 -13.43 3.67
N ALA A 28 19.92 -12.98 4.91
CA ALA A 28 19.58 -11.64 5.39
C ALA A 28 19.88 -10.61 4.31
N SER A 29 18.84 -10.15 3.65
CA SER A 29 18.98 -9.23 2.51
C SER A 29 19.56 -7.91 3.05
N ARG A 30 20.52 -7.33 2.33
CA ARG A 30 21.15 -6.07 2.72
C ARG A 30 20.16 -4.89 2.74
N TRP A 31 18.99 -5.01 2.09
CA TRP A 31 17.99 -3.95 1.95
C TRP A 31 16.58 -4.43 2.30
N LEU A 32 15.82 -3.53 2.93
CA LEU A 32 14.36 -3.59 3.03
C LEU A 32 13.79 -2.64 1.98
N VAL A 33 12.94 -3.15 1.08
CA VAL A 33 12.34 -2.34 0.03
C VAL A 33 10.84 -2.22 0.27
N ALA A 34 10.40 -1.02 0.63
CA ALA A 34 9.01 -0.69 0.88
C ALA A 34 8.40 0.04 -0.30
N CYS A 35 7.31 -0.47 -0.85
CA CYS A 35 6.73 0.12 -2.04
C CYS A 35 5.21 0.24 -1.90
N ASP A 36 4.68 1.44 -2.15
CA ASP A 36 3.25 1.63 -2.31
C ASP A 36 2.73 0.84 -3.53
N LEU A 37 1.44 0.53 -3.52
CA LEU A 37 0.81 -0.25 -4.58
C LEU A 37 0.15 0.63 -5.64
N ASP A 38 -0.87 1.37 -5.27
CA ASP A 38 -1.73 2.08 -6.22
C ASP A 38 -0.99 3.25 -6.87
N ARG A 39 -0.89 3.25 -8.21
CA ARG A 39 -0.15 4.27 -8.99
C ARG A 39 1.37 4.30 -8.77
N THR A 40 1.90 3.35 -8.00
CA THR A 40 3.35 3.15 -7.84
C THR A 40 3.79 1.83 -8.46
N LEU A 41 3.15 0.72 -8.11
CA LEU A 41 3.42 -0.61 -8.69
C LEU A 41 2.28 -1.12 -9.57
N ILE A 42 1.02 -0.90 -9.14
CA ILE A 42 -0.15 -1.40 -9.83
C ILE A 42 -1.07 -0.25 -10.24
N TYR A 43 -1.75 -0.44 -11.36
CA TYR A 43 -2.51 0.61 -12.02
C TYR A 43 -3.86 0.07 -12.47
N SER A 44 -4.94 0.86 -12.27
CA SER A 44 -6.20 0.58 -12.99
C SER A 44 -5.98 0.67 -14.49
N ARG A 45 -6.86 0.08 -15.30
CA ARG A 45 -6.72 0.14 -16.77
C ARG A 45 -6.57 1.57 -17.31
N ARG A 46 -7.30 2.52 -16.74
CA ARG A 46 -7.20 3.95 -17.10
C ARG A 46 -5.84 4.54 -16.70
N ALA A 47 -5.36 4.22 -15.51
CA ALA A 47 -4.12 4.77 -14.98
C ALA A 47 -2.86 4.13 -15.59
N ALA A 48 -2.97 2.93 -16.14
CA ALA A 48 -1.86 2.24 -16.80
C ALA A 48 -1.38 2.96 -18.08
N GLY A 49 -2.24 3.78 -18.70
CA GLY A 49 -1.94 4.44 -19.96
C GLY A 49 -2.33 3.59 -21.18
N PRO A 50 -1.93 4.01 -22.39
CA PRO A 50 -2.38 3.41 -23.66
C PRO A 50 -1.63 2.10 -24.02
N LEU A 51 -1.23 1.31 -23.03
CA LEU A 51 -0.52 0.05 -23.24
C LEU A 51 -1.47 -1.06 -23.75
N PRO A 52 -1.04 -1.92 -24.68
CA PRO A 52 -1.78 -3.11 -25.09
C PRO A 52 -1.97 -4.09 -23.93
N LEU A 53 -3.09 -4.82 -23.90
CA LEU A 53 -3.38 -5.77 -22.82
C LEU A 53 -2.32 -6.90 -22.70
N GLN A 54 -1.72 -7.33 -23.81
CA GLN A 54 -0.67 -8.35 -23.81
C GLN A 54 0.64 -7.90 -23.12
N GLU A 55 0.82 -6.60 -22.91
CA GLU A 55 1.94 -6.05 -22.16
C GLU A 55 1.64 -5.92 -20.66
N LEU A 56 0.43 -6.26 -20.25
CA LEU A 56 -0.03 -6.14 -18.87
C LEU A 56 -0.22 -7.51 -18.22
N VAL A 57 0.16 -7.59 -16.95
CA VAL A 57 -0.14 -8.71 -16.03
C VAL A 57 -1.22 -8.23 -15.07
N THR A 58 -2.26 -9.02 -14.86
CA THR A 58 -3.30 -8.72 -13.88
C THR A 58 -2.77 -8.95 -12.48
N ALA A 59 -2.80 -7.91 -11.65
CA ALA A 59 -2.42 -7.96 -10.23
C ALA A 59 -3.62 -8.06 -9.28
N GLU A 60 -4.82 -7.76 -9.76
CA GLU A 60 -6.03 -7.82 -8.93
C GLU A 60 -7.24 -8.18 -9.79
N HIS A 61 -8.11 -9.03 -9.23
CA HIS A 61 -9.46 -9.26 -9.75
C HIS A 61 -10.50 -8.71 -8.78
N LEU A 62 -11.52 -8.05 -9.32
CA LEU A 62 -12.69 -7.57 -8.59
C LEU A 62 -13.94 -8.10 -9.27
N ASP A 63 -14.76 -8.83 -8.52
CA ASP A 63 -15.98 -9.47 -9.03
C ASP A 63 -15.72 -10.34 -10.29
N GLY A 64 -14.59 -11.06 -10.29
CA GLY A 64 -14.15 -11.93 -11.39
C GLY A 64 -13.51 -11.21 -12.57
N ALA A 65 -13.51 -9.89 -12.63
CA ALA A 65 -12.89 -9.10 -13.70
C ALA A 65 -11.51 -8.53 -13.30
N PRO A 66 -10.56 -8.45 -14.25
CA PRO A 66 -9.27 -7.78 -14.00
C PRO A 66 -9.47 -6.31 -13.64
N ALA A 67 -8.89 -5.86 -12.52
CA ALA A 67 -9.10 -4.53 -11.96
C ALA A 67 -7.82 -3.69 -11.88
N SER A 68 -6.69 -4.31 -11.53
CA SER A 68 -5.40 -3.63 -11.45
C SER A 68 -4.32 -4.43 -12.18
N PHE A 69 -3.36 -3.71 -12.74
CA PHE A 69 -2.34 -4.25 -13.64
C PHE A 69 -0.97 -3.69 -13.31
N LEU A 70 0.06 -4.44 -13.67
CA LEU A 70 1.42 -3.97 -13.87
C LEU A 70 1.91 -4.47 -15.23
N THR A 71 2.99 -3.89 -15.76
CA THR A 71 3.50 -4.37 -17.05
C THR A 71 4.22 -5.72 -16.87
N VAL A 72 4.34 -6.49 -17.96
CA VAL A 72 5.12 -7.73 -17.98
C VAL A 72 6.57 -7.46 -17.55
N ARG A 73 7.15 -6.31 -17.94
CA ARG A 73 8.48 -5.91 -17.54
C ARG A 73 8.55 -5.56 -16.06
N ALA A 74 7.60 -4.78 -15.53
CA ALA A 74 7.51 -4.46 -14.11
C ALA A 74 7.42 -5.74 -13.26
N HIS A 75 6.62 -6.72 -13.70
CA HIS A 75 6.51 -8.00 -12.99
C HIS A 75 7.84 -8.78 -12.94
N ARG A 76 8.64 -8.76 -14.02
CA ARG A 76 9.99 -9.36 -14.00
C ARG A 76 10.92 -8.64 -13.03
N LEU A 77 11.00 -7.30 -13.12
CA LEU A 77 11.80 -6.48 -12.23
C LEU A 77 11.42 -6.66 -10.76
N LEU A 78 10.12 -6.79 -10.45
CA LEU A 78 9.65 -7.06 -9.10
C LEU A 78 10.11 -8.43 -8.57
N ARG A 79 10.10 -9.45 -9.43
CA ARG A 79 10.65 -10.79 -9.06
C ARG A 79 12.13 -10.72 -8.77
N ASP A 80 12.90 -10.02 -9.60
CA ASP A 80 14.33 -9.82 -9.40
C ASP A 80 14.60 -9.07 -8.09
N LEU A 81 13.83 -8.01 -7.82
CA LEU A 81 13.91 -7.24 -6.58
C LEU A 81 13.59 -8.09 -5.35
N ALA A 82 12.52 -8.88 -5.39
CA ALA A 82 12.11 -9.75 -4.29
C ALA A 82 13.07 -10.91 -4.04
N SER A 83 13.91 -11.29 -5.04
CA SER A 83 14.97 -12.29 -4.88
C SER A 83 16.23 -11.73 -4.19
N THR A 84 16.43 -10.42 -4.23
CA THR A 84 17.66 -9.75 -3.74
C THR A 84 17.46 -8.92 -2.49
N ALA A 85 16.21 -8.52 -2.19
CA ALA A 85 15.84 -7.68 -1.06
C ALA A 85 14.60 -8.22 -0.33
N THR A 86 14.41 -7.80 0.93
CA THR A 86 13.14 -8.04 1.62
C THR A 86 12.11 -7.04 1.11
N PHE A 87 11.26 -7.50 0.19
CA PHE A 87 10.20 -6.68 -0.39
C PHE A 87 8.98 -6.59 0.54
N VAL A 88 8.48 -5.37 0.75
CA VAL A 88 7.32 -5.06 1.60
C VAL A 88 6.33 -4.18 0.83
N PRO A 89 5.21 -4.70 0.37
CA PRO A 89 4.12 -3.87 -0.13
C PRO A 89 3.50 -3.06 1.01
N VAL A 90 3.28 -1.77 0.76
CA VAL A 90 2.75 -0.82 1.74
C VAL A 90 1.61 -0.04 1.12
N THR A 91 0.39 -0.14 1.65
CA THR A 91 -0.78 0.41 0.97
C THR A 91 -1.83 1.03 1.90
N THR A 92 -2.61 1.98 1.40
CA THR A 92 -3.83 2.48 2.05
C THR A 92 -5.03 1.56 1.88
N ARG A 93 -4.93 0.52 1.05
CA ARG A 93 -6.01 -0.46 0.86
C ARG A 93 -6.38 -1.12 2.18
N THR A 94 -7.68 -1.39 2.39
CA THR A 94 -8.14 -2.22 3.50
C THR A 94 -7.52 -3.62 3.42
N LEU A 95 -7.54 -4.35 4.51
CA LEU A 95 -7.05 -5.73 4.53
C LEU A 95 -7.76 -6.61 3.48
N ALA A 96 -9.07 -6.46 3.34
CA ALA A 96 -9.86 -7.19 2.34
C ALA A 96 -9.47 -6.79 0.89
N GLN A 97 -9.17 -5.51 0.65
CA GLN A 97 -8.70 -5.03 -0.66
C GLN A 97 -7.28 -5.50 -0.98
N TYR A 98 -6.38 -5.47 0.01
CA TYR A 98 -5.02 -5.96 -0.15
C TYR A 98 -4.98 -7.46 -0.50
N ARG A 99 -5.80 -8.27 0.14
CA ARG A 99 -5.87 -9.73 -0.09
C ARG A 99 -6.28 -10.13 -1.51
N ARG A 100 -6.84 -9.22 -2.30
CA ARG A 100 -7.13 -9.46 -3.72
C ARG A 100 -5.95 -9.23 -4.64
N VAL A 101 -4.86 -8.61 -4.11
CA VAL A 101 -3.67 -8.30 -4.90
C VAL A 101 -2.74 -9.48 -4.90
N ASP A 102 -2.42 -9.97 -6.09
CA ASP A 102 -1.38 -10.97 -6.33
C ASP A 102 -0.25 -10.32 -7.14
N LEU A 103 0.90 -10.18 -6.53
CA LEU A 103 2.10 -9.61 -7.16
C LEU A 103 2.99 -10.69 -7.79
N GLY A 104 2.65 -11.97 -7.64
CA GLY A 104 3.44 -13.10 -8.15
C GLY A 104 4.83 -13.24 -7.52
N VAL A 105 5.03 -12.69 -6.31
CA VAL A 105 6.29 -12.77 -5.55
C VAL A 105 6.03 -13.14 -4.09
N PRO A 106 6.98 -13.81 -3.41
CA PRO A 106 6.87 -14.07 -1.98
C PRO A 106 6.87 -12.76 -1.18
N VAL A 107 5.93 -12.62 -0.25
CA VAL A 107 5.81 -11.45 0.63
C VAL A 107 5.74 -11.94 2.08
N ARG A 108 6.81 -11.74 2.84
CA ARG A 108 6.83 -12.07 4.27
C ARG A 108 6.14 -11.01 5.12
N TYR A 109 6.38 -9.74 4.82
CA TYR A 109 5.76 -8.61 5.51
C TYR A 109 4.96 -7.78 4.54
N ALA A 110 3.77 -7.36 4.96
CA ALA A 110 2.97 -6.40 4.22
C ALA A 110 2.33 -5.40 5.18
N ILE A 111 2.08 -4.20 4.69
CA ILE A 111 1.46 -3.12 5.45
C ILE A 111 0.21 -2.68 4.71
N ALA A 112 -0.97 -2.80 5.35
CA ALA A 112 -2.25 -2.40 4.80
C ALA A 112 -2.93 -1.34 5.68
N ALA A 113 -4.00 -0.74 5.16
CA ALA A 113 -4.78 0.30 5.82
C ALA A 113 -3.89 1.44 6.36
N ASN A 114 -2.97 1.95 5.52
CA ASN A 114 -2.05 3.04 5.85
C ASN A 114 -1.20 2.80 7.12
N GLY A 115 -0.84 1.56 7.40
CA GLY A 115 -0.11 1.17 8.62
C GLY A 115 -1.00 0.61 9.73
N GLY A 116 -2.31 0.54 9.53
CA GLY A 116 -3.25 -0.05 10.49
C GLY A 116 -3.07 -1.54 10.68
N HIS A 117 -2.69 -2.23 9.62
CA HIS A 117 -2.37 -3.65 9.64
C HIS A 117 -0.92 -3.89 9.24
N LEU A 118 -0.21 -4.64 10.07
CA LEU A 118 1.04 -5.30 9.73
C LEU A 118 0.73 -6.79 9.54
N LEU A 119 1.09 -7.33 8.38
CA LEU A 119 0.94 -8.75 8.09
C LEU A 119 2.31 -9.44 8.15
N VAL A 120 2.33 -10.64 8.69
CA VAL A 120 3.48 -11.55 8.69
C VAL A 120 3.02 -12.85 8.05
N ASP A 121 3.67 -13.25 6.98
CA ASP A 121 3.30 -14.45 6.20
C ASP A 121 1.79 -14.50 5.87
N GLY A 122 1.24 -13.36 5.44
CA GLY A 122 -0.18 -13.20 5.08
C GLY A 122 -1.16 -13.03 6.24
N HIS A 123 -0.72 -13.14 7.49
CA HIS A 123 -1.58 -13.07 8.67
C HIS A 123 -1.42 -11.74 9.42
N PRO A 124 -2.52 -11.07 9.84
CA PRO A 124 -2.44 -9.85 10.63
C PRO A 124 -1.74 -10.08 11.97
N ASP A 125 -0.80 -9.21 12.30
CA ASP A 125 -0.10 -9.22 13.59
C ASP A 125 -0.99 -8.64 14.70
N GLY A 126 -1.37 -9.49 15.67
CA GLY A 126 -2.24 -9.08 16.77
C GLY A 126 -1.60 -8.10 17.75
N GLY A 127 -0.27 -8.16 17.92
CA GLY A 127 0.49 -7.22 18.75
C GLY A 127 0.47 -5.83 18.14
N TRP A 128 0.75 -5.73 16.84
CA TRP A 128 0.66 -4.47 16.09
C TRP A 128 -0.75 -3.89 16.12
N ALA A 129 -1.77 -4.69 15.82
CA ALA A 129 -3.16 -4.24 15.84
C ALA A 129 -3.59 -3.69 17.20
N ARG A 130 -3.08 -4.26 18.32
CA ARG A 130 -3.32 -3.74 19.65
C ARG A 130 -2.62 -2.41 19.87
N ALA A 131 -1.36 -2.27 19.46
CA ALA A 131 -0.61 -1.03 19.55
C ALA A 131 -1.27 0.10 18.76
N VAL A 132 -1.74 -0.16 17.55
CA VAL A 132 -2.50 0.80 16.73
C VAL A 132 -3.75 1.27 17.45
N ARG A 133 -4.57 0.35 18.00
CA ARG A 133 -5.78 0.73 18.75
C ARG A 133 -5.48 1.60 19.99
N VAL A 134 -4.37 1.36 20.67
CA VAL A 134 -3.96 2.21 21.80
C VAL A 134 -3.63 3.62 21.32
N ARG A 135 -2.87 3.75 20.25
CA ARG A 135 -2.51 5.06 19.66
C ARG A 135 -3.75 5.82 19.19
N LEU A 136 -4.65 5.16 18.48
CA LEU A 136 -5.88 5.79 17.94
C LEU A 136 -6.79 6.35 19.03
N ARG A 137 -6.79 5.76 20.25
CA ARG A 137 -7.55 6.32 21.39
C ARG A 137 -7.00 7.66 21.89
N GLN A 138 -5.79 8.03 21.48
CA GLN A 138 -5.14 9.30 21.82
C GLN A 138 -5.37 10.37 20.73
N ALA A 139 -6.02 10.05 19.61
CA ALA A 139 -6.40 11.01 18.59
C ALA A 139 -7.49 11.95 19.14
N GLY A 140 -7.45 13.22 18.72
CA GLY A 140 -8.40 14.24 19.17
C GLY A 140 -9.83 13.98 18.68
N LEU A 141 -10.00 13.76 17.35
CA LEU A 141 -11.29 13.43 16.74
C LEU A 141 -11.50 11.92 16.66
N GLY A 142 -12.72 11.47 16.97
CA GLY A 142 -13.14 10.08 16.81
C GLY A 142 -13.48 9.74 15.36
N LEU A 143 -13.33 8.46 14.98
CA LEU A 143 -13.72 7.95 13.66
C LEU A 143 -15.17 8.32 13.30
N THR A 144 -16.09 8.19 14.25
CA THR A 144 -17.52 8.49 14.05
C THR A 144 -17.78 9.96 13.72
N ASP A 145 -17.03 10.88 14.35
CA ASP A 145 -17.19 12.30 14.11
C ASP A 145 -16.68 12.68 12.72
N VAL A 146 -15.55 12.12 12.33
CA VAL A 146 -14.98 12.31 10.99
C VAL A 146 -15.89 11.68 9.91
N ALA A 147 -16.44 10.48 10.14
CA ALA A 147 -17.38 9.86 9.22
C ALA A 147 -18.64 10.71 9.03
N ARG A 148 -19.25 11.18 10.11
CA ARG A 148 -20.43 12.05 10.09
C ARG A 148 -20.15 13.37 9.35
N ARG A 149 -18.99 13.99 9.57
CA ARG A 149 -18.58 15.22 8.85
C ARG A 149 -18.39 14.96 7.37
N ALA A 150 -17.75 13.85 7.01
CA ALA A 150 -17.57 13.44 5.62
C ALA A 150 -18.90 13.16 4.92
N GLU A 151 -19.83 12.47 5.57
CA GLU A 151 -21.19 12.21 5.06
C GLU A 151 -21.98 13.50 4.85
N ALA A 152 -21.87 14.47 5.75
CA ALA A 152 -22.56 15.75 5.64
C ALA A 152 -22.02 16.62 4.48
N LEU A 153 -20.75 16.43 4.09
CA LEU A 153 -20.13 17.17 2.98
C LEU A 153 -20.25 16.44 1.64
N ALA A 154 -20.45 15.13 1.68
CA ALA A 154 -20.52 14.27 0.51
C ALA A 154 -21.92 14.34 -0.12
N ASP A 155 -22.11 15.21 -1.08
CA ASP A 155 -23.34 15.25 -1.88
C ASP A 155 -23.23 14.41 -3.16
N SER A 156 -24.37 14.13 -3.78
CA SER A 156 -24.46 13.32 -5.02
C SER A 156 -23.85 14.00 -6.26
N ALA A 157 -23.50 15.27 -6.20
CA ALA A 157 -22.91 16.00 -7.31
C ALA A 157 -21.45 15.57 -7.53
N TRP A 158 -20.73 15.29 -6.45
CA TRP A 158 -19.32 14.90 -6.54
C TRP A 158 -19.01 13.55 -5.90
N ALA A 159 -19.66 13.18 -4.78
CA ALA A 159 -19.37 11.98 -4.02
C ALA A 159 -20.27 10.80 -4.42
N ARG A 160 -19.67 9.69 -4.72
CA ARG A 160 -20.36 8.41 -4.98
C ARG A 160 -20.69 7.68 -3.68
N THR A 161 -19.76 7.69 -2.71
CA THR A 161 -19.92 6.98 -1.44
C THR A 161 -18.88 7.43 -0.42
N VAL A 162 -19.28 7.43 0.84
CA VAL A 162 -18.39 7.52 2.00
C VAL A 162 -18.23 6.14 2.61
N ARG A 163 -17.05 5.79 3.03
CA ARG A 163 -16.75 4.47 3.63
C ARG A 163 -15.73 4.61 4.75
N THR A 164 -15.84 3.73 5.74
CA THR A 164 -14.78 3.46 6.70
C THR A 164 -13.87 2.35 6.17
N ALA A 165 -12.59 2.45 6.47
CA ALA A 165 -11.58 1.46 6.14
C ALA A 165 -11.15 0.74 7.42
N ASP A 166 -11.56 -0.53 7.59
CA ASP A 166 -11.16 -1.43 8.68
C ASP A 166 -11.36 -0.80 10.10
N ASP A 167 -12.37 0.09 10.26
CA ASP A 167 -12.63 0.88 11.48
C ASP A 167 -11.45 1.77 11.92
N LEU A 168 -10.58 2.17 10.98
CA LEU A 168 -9.36 2.94 11.24
C LEU A 168 -9.42 4.37 10.70
N PHE A 169 -9.97 4.55 9.51
CA PHE A 169 -10.08 5.86 8.85
C PHE A 169 -11.26 5.92 7.89
N VAL A 170 -11.52 7.10 7.35
CA VAL A 170 -12.63 7.37 6.42
C VAL A 170 -12.08 7.68 5.03
N TYR A 171 -12.78 7.28 3.97
CA TYR A 171 -12.52 7.77 2.63
C TYR A 171 -13.80 8.02 1.86
N VAL A 172 -13.77 9.06 1.03
CA VAL A 172 -14.82 9.39 0.07
C VAL A 172 -14.39 8.97 -1.33
N VAL A 173 -15.26 8.32 -2.06
CA VAL A 173 -15.02 8.01 -3.48
C VAL A 173 -15.82 8.99 -4.32
N ALA A 174 -15.15 9.85 -5.08
CA ALA A 174 -15.76 10.77 -6.00
C ALA A 174 -16.21 10.07 -7.30
N HIS A 175 -17.19 10.65 -7.99
CA HIS A 175 -17.56 10.23 -9.36
C HIS A 175 -16.40 10.47 -10.32
N ASP A 176 -15.80 11.67 -10.26
CA ASP A 176 -14.59 12.03 -10.98
C ASP A 176 -13.69 12.89 -10.09
N ARG A 177 -12.38 12.93 -10.40
CA ARG A 177 -11.42 13.76 -9.67
C ARG A 177 -11.75 15.26 -9.79
N ASP A 178 -12.11 15.68 -10.99
CA ASP A 178 -12.35 17.11 -11.30
C ASP A 178 -13.64 17.64 -10.65
N ARG A 179 -14.47 16.76 -10.10
CA ARG A 179 -15.68 17.13 -9.35
C ARG A 179 -15.45 17.28 -7.85
N ILE A 180 -14.27 16.92 -7.34
CA ILE A 180 -13.95 17.11 -5.92
C ILE A 180 -13.91 18.61 -5.64
N PRO A 181 -14.76 19.12 -4.72
CA PRO A 181 -14.79 20.54 -4.40
C PRO A 181 -13.53 20.97 -3.64
N ASP A 182 -13.40 22.25 -3.36
CA ASP A 182 -12.42 22.72 -2.38
C ASP A 182 -12.76 22.16 -1.00
N LEU A 183 -11.79 21.46 -0.41
CA LEU A 183 -11.89 20.83 0.89
C LEU A 183 -10.98 21.48 1.95
N ALA A 184 -10.52 22.72 1.72
CA ALA A 184 -9.59 23.41 2.62
C ALA A 184 -10.12 23.53 4.06
N GLU A 185 -11.40 23.83 4.25
CA GLU A 185 -12.04 23.91 5.58
C GLU A 185 -12.05 22.53 6.26
N LEU A 186 -12.36 21.47 5.50
CA LEU A 186 -12.32 20.11 6.02
C LEU A 186 -10.88 19.71 6.42
N ALA A 187 -9.90 20.05 5.58
CA ALA A 187 -8.50 19.77 5.86
C ALA A 187 -8.00 20.48 7.12
N ALA A 188 -8.38 21.75 7.31
CA ALA A 188 -8.04 22.53 8.51
C ALA A 188 -8.65 21.90 9.77
N TRP A 189 -9.96 21.61 9.75
CA TRP A 189 -10.65 20.98 10.87
C TRP A 189 -10.06 19.60 11.23
N LEU A 190 -9.71 18.79 10.23
CA LEU A 190 -9.04 17.50 10.41
C LEU A 190 -7.66 17.69 11.07
N GLY A 191 -6.87 18.68 10.60
CA GLY A 191 -5.57 18.99 11.14
C GLY A 191 -5.60 19.36 12.62
N GLU A 192 -6.54 20.21 13.03
CA GLU A 192 -6.79 20.59 14.44
C GLU A 192 -7.18 19.37 15.28
N GLY A 193 -7.89 18.41 14.69
CA GLY A 193 -8.34 17.18 15.33
C GLY A 193 -7.34 16.02 15.30
N GLY A 194 -6.11 16.21 14.83
CA GLY A 194 -5.09 15.18 14.75
C GLY A 194 -5.30 14.18 13.60
N TRP A 195 -5.95 14.63 12.52
CA TRP A 195 -6.15 13.88 11.28
C TRP A 195 -5.48 14.57 10.10
N THR A 196 -5.24 13.84 9.02
CA THR A 196 -4.71 14.34 7.75
C THR A 196 -5.63 13.98 6.60
N MET A 197 -5.55 14.75 5.52
CA MET A 197 -6.28 14.50 4.29
C MET A 197 -5.31 14.28 3.13
N SER A 198 -5.66 13.34 2.23
CA SER A 198 -4.92 13.06 1.00
C SER A 198 -5.90 12.76 -0.14
N VAL A 199 -5.60 13.25 -1.34
CA VAL A 199 -6.46 13.07 -2.52
C VAL A 199 -5.73 12.24 -3.57
N GLN A 200 -6.08 10.98 -3.68
CA GLN A 200 -5.46 10.01 -4.59
C GLN A 200 -6.45 9.60 -5.69
N GLY A 201 -6.26 10.12 -6.89
CA GLY A 201 -7.20 9.92 -7.98
C GLY A 201 -8.61 10.38 -7.60
N ARG A 202 -9.57 9.48 -7.53
CA ARG A 202 -10.97 9.77 -7.15
C ARG A 202 -11.27 9.56 -5.67
N LYS A 203 -10.27 9.30 -4.84
CA LYS A 203 -10.47 9.04 -3.41
C LYS A 203 -9.91 10.18 -2.57
N VAL A 204 -10.73 10.65 -1.64
CA VAL A 204 -10.32 11.57 -0.58
C VAL A 204 -10.19 10.75 0.70
N TYR A 205 -8.98 10.61 1.19
CA TYR A 205 -8.66 9.87 2.41
C TYR A 205 -8.60 10.82 3.59
N LEU A 206 -9.28 10.49 4.68
CA LEU A 206 -9.27 11.20 5.96
C LEU A 206 -8.69 10.21 6.98
N VAL A 207 -7.44 10.44 7.38
CA VAL A 207 -6.63 9.44 8.10
C VAL A 207 -6.12 10.04 9.41
N PRO A 208 -6.19 9.35 10.56
CA PRO A 208 -5.52 9.79 11.78
C PRO A 208 -4.04 10.05 11.52
N ALA A 209 -3.52 11.21 11.91
CA ALA A 209 -2.14 11.62 11.62
C ALA A 209 -1.08 10.64 12.16
N MET A 210 -1.42 9.92 13.23
CA MET A 210 -0.55 8.90 13.82
C MET A 210 -0.60 7.54 13.10
N LEU A 211 -1.54 7.34 12.18
CA LEU A 211 -1.69 6.12 11.39
C LEU A 211 -0.89 6.27 10.09
N THR A 212 0.38 5.89 10.11
CA THR A 212 1.30 6.11 9.00
C THR A 212 1.94 4.83 8.51
N LYS A 213 2.18 4.77 7.19
CA LYS A 213 2.98 3.73 6.54
C LYS A 213 4.38 3.65 7.16
N SER A 214 4.96 4.81 7.50
CA SER A 214 6.29 4.95 8.08
C SER A 214 6.42 4.26 9.44
N ALA A 215 5.44 4.44 10.34
CA ALA A 215 5.46 3.81 11.66
C ALA A 215 5.41 2.26 11.58
N ALA A 216 4.57 1.72 10.69
CA ALA A 216 4.50 0.27 10.48
C ALA A 216 5.78 -0.28 9.84
N LEU A 217 6.37 0.47 8.89
CA LEU A 217 7.64 0.10 8.27
C LEU A 217 8.81 0.13 9.26
N ALA A 218 8.81 1.08 10.21
CA ALA A 218 9.80 1.13 11.28
C ALA A 218 9.78 -0.17 12.12
N GLU A 219 8.59 -0.68 12.42
CA GLU A 219 8.45 -1.97 13.13
C GLU A 219 8.96 -3.15 12.28
N VAL A 220 8.64 -3.21 10.98
CA VAL A 220 9.19 -4.23 10.08
C VAL A 220 10.72 -4.16 10.06
N ARG A 221 11.28 -2.94 9.90
CA ARG A 221 12.72 -2.71 9.90
C ARG A 221 13.38 -3.21 11.19
N ARG A 222 12.77 -2.93 12.35
CA ARG A 222 13.23 -3.42 13.67
C ARG A 222 13.25 -4.97 13.70
N ARG A 223 12.20 -5.63 13.22
CA ARG A 223 12.12 -7.11 13.16
C ARG A 223 13.15 -7.72 12.20
N CYS A 224 13.57 -6.98 11.20
CA CYS A 224 14.60 -7.41 10.23
C CYS A 224 16.04 -7.07 10.67
N GLY A 225 16.28 -6.56 11.88
CA GLY A 225 17.61 -6.23 12.36
C GLY A 225 18.16 -4.91 11.81
N HIS A 226 17.28 -3.95 11.53
CA HIS A 226 17.60 -2.59 11.10
C HIS A 226 18.37 -2.47 9.77
N PRO A 227 18.00 -3.19 8.71
CA PRO A 227 18.64 -3.04 7.41
C PRO A 227 18.42 -1.61 6.86
N PRO A 228 19.21 -1.17 5.87
CA PRO A 228 18.90 0.05 5.11
C PRO A 228 17.57 -0.12 4.38
N VAL A 229 16.85 1.00 4.18
CA VAL A 229 15.52 1.03 3.59
C VAL A 229 15.54 1.80 2.28
N ALA A 230 15.07 1.18 1.21
CA ALA A 230 14.65 1.87 0.00
C ALA A 230 13.12 1.93 -0.04
N ALA A 231 12.56 3.06 -0.45
CA ALA A 231 11.11 3.23 -0.48
C ALA A 231 10.62 3.84 -1.80
N ALA A 232 9.37 3.49 -2.18
CA ALA A 232 8.69 4.13 -3.31
C ALA A 232 7.22 4.42 -3.00
N GLY A 233 6.70 5.55 -3.55
CA GLY A 233 5.32 5.98 -3.39
C GLY A 233 5.01 7.22 -4.22
N ASP A 234 3.72 7.56 -4.38
CA ASP A 234 3.27 8.68 -5.23
C ASP A 234 2.38 9.71 -4.49
N SER A 235 1.98 9.43 -3.26
CA SER A 235 0.99 10.20 -2.53
C SER A 235 1.54 10.89 -1.27
N LEU A 236 0.79 11.86 -0.73
CA LEU A 236 1.12 12.49 0.56
C LEU A 236 1.23 11.50 1.71
N LEU A 237 0.46 10.42 1.68
CA LEU A 237 0.52 9.36 2.70
C LEU A 237 1.81 8.53 2.62
N ASP A 238 2.59 8.67 1.53
CA ASP A 238 3.91 8.05 1.37
C ASP A 238 5.04 8.95 1.85
N ARG A 239 4.80 10.26 1.92
CA ARG A 239 5.83 11.25 2.17
C ARG A 239 6.73 10.91 3.37
N GLU A 240 6.14 10.59 4.52
CA GLU A 240 6.92 10.26 5.70
C GLU A 240 7.78 9.01 5.52
N MET A 241 7.28 8.01 4.79
CA MET A 241 8.01 6.80 4.47
C MET A 241 9.19 7.10 3.55
N LEU A 242 9.00 7.93 2.52
CA LEU A 242 10.04 8.37 1.59
C LEU A 242 11.10 9.22 2.30
N ASP A 243 10.69 10.14 3.18
CA ASP A 243 11.60 11.00 3.97
C ASP A 243 12.46 10.18 4.95
N ALA A 244 11.91 9.12 5.53
CA ALA A 244 12.61 8.26 6.49
C ALA A 244 13.60 7.31 5.80
N ALA A 245 13.36 6.91 4.56
CA ALA A 245 14.15 5.95 3.83
C ALA A 245 15.61 6.41 3.60
N ASP A 246 16.51 5.45 3.45
CA ASP A 246 17.92 5.70 3.13
C ASP A 246 18.09 6.08 1.64
N ALA A 247 17.18 5.58 0.79
CA ALA A 247 16.98 6.01 -0.60
C ALA A 247 15.49 5.92 -0.94
N ALA A 248 14.99 6.81 -1.78
CA ALA A 248 13.60 6.79 -2.18
C ALA A 248 13.44 7.11 -3.67
N VAL A 249 12.36 6.59 -4.25
CA VAL A 249 12.00 6.79 -5.65
C VAL A 249 10.52 7.16 -5.73
N ARG A 250 10.15 8.11 -6.57
CA ARG A 250 8.77 8.37 -6.92
C ARG A 250 8.57 8.56 -8.42
N PRO A 251 7.41 8.22 -8.97
CA PRO A 251 7.09 8.56 -10.35
C PRO A 251 6.81 10.06 -10.52
N ALA A 252 6.90 10.57 -11.76
CA ALA A 252 6.52 11.93 -12.14
C ALA A 252 5.00 12.06 -12.34
N HIS A 253 4.23 11.46 -11.44
CA HIS A 253 2.78 11.60 -11.35
C HIS A 253 2.34 11.37 -9.89
N GLY A 254 1.05 11.53 -9.61
CA GLY A 254 0.51 11.37 -8.27
C GLY A 254 0.44 12.67 -7.49
N GLU A 255 -0.03 12.56 -6.26
CA GLU A 255 -0.28 13.73 -5.41
C GLU A 255 1.01 14.48 -5.04
N LEU A 256 2.13 13.76 -4.85
CA LEU A 256 3.43 14.38 -4.57
C LEU A 256 3.95 15.20 -5.75
N GLU A 257 3.72 14.75 -6.99
CA GLU A 257 4.05 15.52 -8.18
C GLU A 257 3.16 16.75 -8.35
N GLU A 258 1.85 16.58 -8.17
CA GLU A 258 0.86 17.68 -8.24
C GLU A 258 1.19 18.80 -7.24
N GLN A 259 1.81 18.47 -6.10
CA GLN A 259 2.24 19.43 -5.08
C GLN A 259 3.69 19.91 -5.24
N GLY A 260 4.40 19.47 -6.27
CA GLY A 260 5.80 19.82 -6.49
C GLY A 260 6.74 19.38 -5.35
N TRP A 261 6.35 18.31 -4.61
CA TRP A 261 7.14 17.87 -3.48
C TRP A 261 8.47 17.22 -3.90
N VAL A 262 9.55 17.65 -3.27
CA VAL A 262 10.91 17.13 -3.47
C VAL A 262 11.51 16.77 -2.11
N GLY A 263 11.96 15.53 -1.97
CA GLY A 263 12.67 15.05 -0.78
C GLY A 263 14.18 14.97 -1.01
N PRO A 264 15.02 15.11 0.02
CA PRO A 264 16.48 15.21 -0.12
C PRO A 264 17.14 13.92 -0.62
N ARG A 265 16.48 12.79 -0.54
CA ARG A 265 16.95 11.46 -0.99
C ARG A 265 16.02 10.82 -2.00
N VAL A 266 15.07 11.59 -2.51
CA VAL A 266 14.05 11.11 -3.43
C VAL A 266 14.50 11.35 -4.86
N GLN A 267 14.50 10.30 -5.66
CA GLN A 267 14.72 10.37 -7.08
C GLN A 267 13.38 10.30 -7.79
N VAL A 268 13.18 11.19 -8.75
CA VAL A 268 11.96 11.21 -9.57
C VAL A 268 12.28 10.51 -10.89
N VAL A 269 11.48 9.48 -11.23
CA VAL A 269 11.52 8.87 -12.56
C VAL A 269 10.54 9.61 -13.46
N PRO A 270 10.97 10.01 -14.68
CA PRO A 270 10.15 10.87 -15.53
C PRO A 270 8.95 10.16 -16.17
N GLU A 271 8.96 8.83 -16.22
CA GLU A 271 7.90 8.03 -16.79
C GLU A 271 6.65 8.10 -15.92
N SER A 272 5.48 7.97 -16.56
CA SER A 272 4.17 8.00 -15.90
C SER A 272 3.33 6.76 -16.24
N GLY A 273 2.23 6.53 -15.49
CA GLY A 273 1.42 5.33 -15.67
C GLY A 273 2.20 4.06 -15.36
N ALA A 274 1.84 2.94 -15.99
CA ALA A 274 2.46 1.65 -15.68
C ALA A 274 3.94 1.56 -16.10
N THR A 275 4.40 2.35 -17.07
CA THR A 275 5.82 2.49 -17.41
C THR A 275 6.60 3.24 -16.32
N GLY A 276 5.94 4.15 -15.60
CA GLY A 276 6.48 4.75 -14.39
C GLY A 276 6.77 3.72 -13.30
N GLY A 277 5.86 2.74 -13.12
CA GLY A 277 6.10 1.61 -12.22
C GLY A 277 7.30 0.74 -12.63
N GLU A 278 7.52 0.54 -13.92
CA GLU A 278 8.75 -0.12 -14.41
C GLU A 278 9.99 0.66 -14.03
N ALA A 279 10.00 1.97 -14.28
CA ALA A 279 11.15 2.82 -13.99
C ALA A 279 11.44 2.89 -12.49
N VAL A 280 10.40 2.94 -11.64
CA VAL A 280 10.53 2.86 -10.18
C VAL A 280 11.22 1.55 -9.78
N LEU A 281 10.77 0.41 -10.29
CA LEU A 281 11.35 -0.89 -9.96
C LEU A 281 12.79 -1.05 -10.47
N ALA A 282 13.08 -0.57 -11.69
CA ALA A 282 14.43 -0.57 -12.23
C ALA A 282 15.37 0.26 -11.34
N ARG A 283 14.92 1.44 -10.90
CA ARG A 283 15.71 2.30 -10.02
C ARG A 283 15.91 1.71 -8.63
N LEU A 284 14.90 1.04 -8.07
CA LEU A 284 15.04 0.30 -6.80
C LEU A 284 16.05 -0.84 -6.92
N LEU A 285 16.07 -1.56 -8.03
CA LEU A 285 17.09 -2.60 -8.30
C LEU A 285 18.50 -2.02 -8.34
N ASP A 286 18.72 -0.89 -9.01
CA ASP A 286 20.02 -0.20 -9.01
C ASP A 286 20.45 0.19 -7.59
N ILE A 287 19.52 0.68 -6.77
CA ILE A 287 19.78 1.08 -5.39
C ILE A 287 20.22 -0.14 -4.55
N VAL A 288 19.50 -1.27 -4.64
CA VAL A 288 19.82 -2.44 -3.82
C VAL A 288 21.06 -3.19 -4.30
N ALA A 289 21.43 -3.05 -5.56
CA ALA A 289 22.68 -3.58 -6.12
C ALA A 289 23.90 -2.82 -5.62
N ALA A 290 23.74 -1.52 -5.28
CA ALA A 290 24.84 -0.72 -4.73
C ALA A 290 25.06 -1.05 -3.23
N PRO A 291 26.31 -1.00 -2.74
CA PRO A 291 26.58 -1.14 -1.32
C PRO A 291 25.89 -0.02 -0.54
N PRO A 292 25.18 -0.34 0.58
CA PRO A 292 24.47 0.67 1.35
C PRO A 292 25.45 1.71 1.94
N ARG A 293 25.15 2.99 1.73
CA ARG A 293 25.86 4.09 2.41
C ARG A 293 25.31 4.20 3.84
N THR A 294 25.86 3.44 4.76
CA THR A 294 25.46 3.46 6.18
C THR A 294 25.99 4.74 6.83
N THR A 295 25.10 5.67 7.18
CA THR A 295 25.45 6.83 8.01
C THR A 295 24.74 6.72 9.37
N ALA A 296 25.39 7.15 10.46
CA ALA A 296 24.77 7.21 11.80
C ALA A 296 23.45 8.02 11.80
N ALA A 297 23.31 8.97 10.89
CA ALA A 297 22.08 9.72 10.65
C ALA A 297 20.90 8.87 10.16
N ALA A 298 21.14 7.69 9.58
CA ALA A 298 20.09 6.79 9.12
C ALA A 298 19.30 6.19 10.30
N PHE A 299 19.98 5.89 11.40
CA PHE A 299 19.32 5.30 12.57
C PHE A 299 18.39 6.32 13.27
N ALA A 300 18.84 7.57 13.43
CA ALA A 300 18.07 8.61 14.11
C ALA A 300 16.72 8.96 13.45
N ARG A 301 16.62 8.84 12.11
CA ARG A 301 15.39 9.14 11.34
C ARG A 301 14.23 8.20 11.67
N TRP A 302 14.52 6.97 12.04
CA TRP A 302 13.51 5.96 12.34
C TRP A 302 13.11 5.94 13.81
N THR A 303 14.02 6.26 14.73
CA THR A 303 13.74 6.30 16.18
C THR A 303 12.83 7.46 16.58
N ALA A 304 12.88 8.57 15.89
CA ALA A 304 12.03 9.73 16.15
C ALA A 304 10.54 9.53 15.76
N ARG A 305 10.20 8.41 15.11
CA ARG A 305 8.86 8.13 14.56
C ARG A 305 8.16 6.92 15.22
N MET A 306 8.79 6.29 16.21
CA MET A 306 8.22 5.24 17.05
C MET A 306 7.56 5.82 18.30
#